data_11cd229c8d89cdcd64ac49bacb2d7916
#
_entry.id   11cd229c8d89cdcd64ac49bacb2d7916
#
_cell.length_a   1.000
_cell.length_b   1.000
_cell.length_c   1.000
_cell.angle_alpha   90.00
_cell.angle_beta   90.00
_cell.angle_gamma   90.00
#
_symmetry.space_group_name_H-M   'P 1'
#
loop_
_entity.id
_entity.type
_entity.pdbx_description
1 polymer ?
#
loop_
_entity_poly.entity_id
_entity_poly.type
_entity_poly.pdbx_seq_one_letter_code
_entity_poly.pdbx_strand_id
1 'polypeptide(L)'
;MRKSIVCAVAFIALCFLFTGPAPASAQEYVMEMGTVVPAGSPWALQLKRLKEYVEEETGGRVKVKLRLGGSNERSLARRTQMGSKQGFAGSVGGLSSIVREVNVLEAPYVFDTVQQADKALDDPDVLKQVRALLGKQKLVFALWGENGFRSYFSRRPIRTPDDMKGIRYRSQEAIAHVEAYKAIGASPVTIDVANTMTSLQTGVVDGFDNTPLFAMATTWYQGLDDDERNLFLSKHSYQPGIVVYSKKWFDTLPADIQKVLLNVPYDLTTWGREQVRKMEPVLLKNLVRYGYEIHDPSPAELQKFKDKEKGVPEAVAKQVGPAGQKLLKSVRAALAK
;
A
#
# COMPACT_ATOMS: atom_id res chain seq x y z
N MET A 1 -22.89 86.03 46.53
CA MET A 1 -21.60 85.34 46.50
C MET A 1 -21.78 83.83 46.36
N ARG A 2 -21.81 83.31 45.17
CA ARG A 2 -21.84 81.87 44.92
C ARG A 2 -20.72 81.51 43.92
N LYS A 3 -19.82 80.74 44.34
CA LYS A 3 -18.68 80.22 43.49
C LYS A 3 -19.15 78.95 42.76
N SER A 4 -19.15 79.00 41.44
CA SER A 4 -19.43 77.85 40.59
C SER A 4 -18.12 77.13 40.33
N ILE A 5 -18.06 75.84 40.69
CA ILE A 5 -16.99 74.91 40.40
C ILE A 5 -17.35 74.19 39.11
N VAL A 6 -16.57 74.38 38.08
CA VAL A 6 -16.67 73.64 36.80
C VAL A 6 -15.84 72.33 36.93
N CYS A 7 -16.53 71.17 36.97
CA CYS A 7 -15.85 69.84 36.87
C CYS A 7 -15.69 69.54 35.39
N ALA A 8 -14.41 69.43 34.96
CA ALA A 8 -14.05 68.86 33.65
C ALA A 8 -14.02 67.32 33.75
N VAL A 9 -14.93 66.68 33.06
CA VAL A 9 -14.93 65.20 32.92
C VAL A 9 -14.13 64.85 31.68
N ALA A 10 -12.96 64.24 31.89
CA ALA A 10 -12.10 63.70 30.84
C ALA A 10 -12.68 62.32 30.40
N PHE A 11 -13.19 62.24 29.16
CA PHE A 11 -13.62 60.99 28.52
C PHE A 11 -12.40 60.23 28.00
N ILE A 12 -11.92 59.24 28.71
CA ILE A 12 -10.90 58.29 28.19
C ILE A 12 -11.64 57.28 27.29
N ALA A 13 -11.50 57.49 25.98
CA ALA A 13 -11.98 56.48 24.98
C ALA A 13 -11.00 55.29 24.98
N LEU A 14 -11.41 54.20 25.63
CA LEU A 14 -10.70 52.93 25.64
C LEU A 14 -10.99 52.20 24.31
N CYS A 15 -10.09 52.32 23.32
CA CYS A 15 -10.15 51.52 22.09
C CYS A 15 -9.87 50.06 22.41
N PHE A 16 -10.91 49.27 22.65
CA PHE A 16 -10.79 47.80 22.59
C PHE A 16 -10.56 47.40 21.14
N LEU A 17 -9.29 47.08 20.82
CA LEU A 17 -8.95 46.31 19.63
C LEU A 17 -9.56 44.93 19.79
N PHE A 18 -10.74 44.72 19.22
CA PHE A 18 -11.31 43.40 18.98
C PHE A 18 -10.39 42.66 17.98
N THR A 19 -9.40 41.96 18.45
CA THR A 19 -8.80 40.89 17.68
C THR A 19 -9.81 39.74 17.62
N GLY A 20 -10.74 39.84 16.67
CA GLY A 20 -11.63 38.73 16.36
C GLY A 20 -10.79 37.51 16.00
N PRO A 21 -11.24 36.28 16.30
CA PRO A 21 -10.55 35.09 15.84
C PRO A 21 -10.35 35.23 14.34
N ALA A 22 -9.10 34.99 13.88
CA ALA A 22 -8.81 34.95 12.45
C ALA A 22 -9.84 34.02 11.78
N PRO A 23 -10.42 34.39 10.64
CA PRO A 23 -11.41 33.55 9.96
C PRO A 23 -10.79 32.18 9.75
N ALA A 24 -11.43 31.15 10.30
CA ALA A 24 -11.04 29.77 10.04
C ALA A 24 -10.93 29.63 8.52
N SER A 25 -9.74 29.28 8.02
CA SER A 25 -9.50 29.13 6.58
C SER A 25 -10.57 28.19 6.03
N ALA A 26 -11.45 28.74 5.20
CA ALA A 26 -12.54 27.96 4.61
C ALA A 26 -11.92 26.76 3.86
N GLN A 27 -12.43 25.57 4.09
CA GLN A 27 -12.03 24.36 3.37
C GLN A 27 -12.18 24.63 1.87
N GLU A 28 -11.07 24.66 1.16
CA GLU A 28 -11.04 25.03 -0.25
C GLU A 28 -11.02 23.79 -1.16
N TYR A 29 -10.36 22.71 -0.69
CA TYR A 29 -10.15 21.48 -1.45
C TYR A 29 -10.50 20.23 -0.65
N VAL A 30 -11.09 19.25 -1.32
CA VAL A 30 -11.36 17.92 -0.74
C VAL A 30 -10.49 16.88 -1.42
N MET A 31 -9.77 16.08 -0.62
CA MET A 31 -9.05 14.89 -1.07
C MET A 31 -9.79 13.66 -0.59
N GLU A 32 -10.59 13.04 -1.45
CA GLU A 32 -11.16 11.72 -1.17
C GLU A 32 -10.19 10.63 -1.62
N MET A 33 -9.64 9.90 -0.65
CA MET A 33 -8.68 8.81 -0.87
C MET A 33 -9.35 7.46 -0.64
N GLY A 34 -9.34 6.60 -1.66
CA GLY A 34 -9.88 5.24 -1.58
C GLY A 34 -8.79 4.21 -1.35
N THR A 35 -9.10 3.20 -0.53
CA THR A 35 -8.22 2.06 -0.25
C THR A 35 -9.00 0.81 0.12
N VAL A 36 -8.45 -0.37 -0.18
CA VAL A 36 -8.99 -1.66 0.30
C VAL A 36 -8.53 -1.99 1.72
N VAL A 37 -7.61 -1.22 2.26
CA VAL A 37 -7.01 -1.43 3.58
C VAL A 37 -8.09 -1.37 4.67
N PRO A 38 -8.25 -2.41 5.51
CA PRO A 38 -9.21 -2.40 6.60
C PRO A 38 -8.86 -1.38 7.68
N ALA A 39 -9.91 -0.84 8.34
CA ALA A 39 -9.75 0.02 9.49
C ALA A 39 -8.95 -0.70 10.61
N GLY A 40 -8.14 0.06 11.36
CA GLY A 40 -7.34 -0.46 12.46
C GLY A 40 -6.03 -1.15 12.06
N SER A 41 -5.78 -1.40 10.77
CA SER A 41 -4.49 -1.91 10.32
C SER A 41 -3.37 -0.86 10.45
N PRO A 42 -2.09 -1.26 10.59
CA PRO A 42 -0.97 -0.33 10.61
C PRO A 42 -0.95 0.64 9.43
N TRP A 43 -1.31 0.14 8.25
CA TRP A 43 -1.38 0.97 7.06
C TRP A 43 -2.52 1.99 7.12
N ALA A 44 -3.71 1.63 7.63
CA ALA A 44 -4.78 2.61 7.87
C ALA A 44 -4.35 3.71 8.85
N LEU A 45 -3.52 3.36 9.86
CA LEU A 45 -2.93 4.33 10.78
C LEU A 45 -1.90 5.25 10.08
N GLN A 46 -1.10 4.72 9.15
CA GLN A 46 -0.20 5.52 8.33
C GLN A 46 -0.98 6.53 7.47
N LEU A 47 -2.09 6.10 6.85
CA LEU A 47 -2.96 7.00 6.08
C LEU A 47 -3.63 8.06 6.96
N LYS A 48 -3.96 7.73 8.21
CA LYS A 48 -4.48 8.70 9.17
C LYS A 48 -3.44 9.77 9.50
N ARG A 49 -2.19 9.39 9.72
CA ARG A 49 -1.09 10.36 9.90
C ARG A 49 -0.85 11.22 8.66
N LEU A 50 -0.91 10.62 7.47
CA LEU A 50 -0.84 11.40 6.23
C LEU A 50 -1.97 12.44 6.14
N LYS A 51 -3.20 12.05 6.54
CA LYS A 51 -4.32 12.97 6.63
C LYS A 51 -4.04 14.12 7.59
N GLU A 52 -3.59 13.82 8.80
CA GLU A 52 -3.26 14.79 9.84
C GLU A 52 -2.19 15.77 9.31
N TYR A 53 -1.10 15.26 8.75
CA TYR A 53 -0.06 16.06 8.12
C TYR A 53 -0.59 17.01 7.03
N VAL A 54 -1.38 16.48 6.09
CA VAL A 54 -1.90 17.30 4.98
C VAL A 54 -2.87 18.37 5.48
N GLU A 55 -3.77 18.03 6.42
CA GLU A 55 -4.72 19.01 6.96
C GLU A 55 -4.01 20.10 7.76
N GLU A 56 -2.99 19.75 8.56
CA GLU A 56 -2.20 20.70 9.37
C GLU A 56 -1.34 21.62 8.49
N GLU A 57 -0.50 21.05 7.62
CA GLU A 57 0.44 21.81 6.79
C GLU A 57 -0.25 22.70 5.73
N THR A 58 -1.49 22.39 5.39
CA THR A 58 -2.30 23.25 4.50
C THR A 58 -3.15 24.25 5.27
N GLY A 59 -3.05 24.32 6.60
CA GLY A 59 -3.90 25.18 7.44
C GLY A 59 -5.39 24.88 7.29
N GLY A 60 -5.75 23.61 7.08
CA GLY A 60 -7.12 23.15 6.88
C GLY A 60 -7.70 23.39 5.49
N ARG A 61 -6.96 24.00 4.56
CA ARG A 61 -7.43 24.24 3.17
C ARG A 61 -7.69 22.98 2.39
N VAL A 62 -6.97 21.88 2.68
CA VAL A 62 -7.24 20.54 2.13
C VAL A 62 -7.87 19.68 3.21
N LYS A 63 -9.09 19.19 2.96
CA LYS A 63 -9.77 18.22 3.83
C LYS A 63 -9.63 16.80 3.26
N VAL A 64 -9.01 15.90 4.02
CA VAL A 64 -8.78 14.50 3.61
C VAL A 64 -9.90 13.60 4.12
N LYS A 65 -10.57 12.91 3.19
CA LYS A 65 -11.61 11.90 3.47
C LYS A 65 -11.08 10.51 3.11
N LEU A 66 -10.69 9.73 4.13
CA LEU A 66 -10.26 8.35 3.93
C LEU A 66 -11.48 7.44 3.76
N ARG A 67 -11.50 6.64 2.69
CA ARG A 67 -12.50 5.61 2.41
C ARG A 67 -11.82 4.25 2.50
N LEU A 68 -11.85 3.67 3.70
CA LEU A 68 -11.24 2.39 4.04
C LEU A 68 -12.12 1.21 3.63
N GLY A 69 -11.53 0.04 3.45
CA GLY A 69 -12.26 -1.22 3.22
C GLY A 69 -12.95 -1.32 1.86
N GLY A 70 -12.41 -0.67 0.83
CA GLY A 70 -12.92 -0.81 -0.54
C GLY A 70 -12.78 -2.24 -1.06
N SER A 71 -13.60 -2.61 -2.05
CA SER A 71 -13.69 -3.98 -2.57
C SER A 71 -12.69 -4.32 -3.68
N ASN A 72 -12.21 -3.31 -4.42
CA ASN A 72 -11.44 -3.52 -5.65
C ASN A 72 -10.40 -2.43 -5.88
N GLU A 73 -9.10 -2.79 -5.76
CA GLU A 73 -7.98 -1.86 -5.92
C GLU A 73 -7.89 -1.26 -7.33
N ARG A 74 -8.09 -2.08 -8.37
CA ARG A 74 -8.06 -1.64 -9.77
C ARG A 74 -9.08 -0.54 -10.02
N SER A 75 -10.31 -0.72 -9.53
CA SER A 75 -11.37 0.29 -9.67
C SER A 75 -10.99 1.58 -8.97
N LEU A 76 -10.47 1.51 -7.74
CA LEU A 76 -10.02 2.68 -6.97
C LEU A 76 -8.87 3.41 -7.67
N ALA A 77 -7.85 2.69 -8.12
CA ALA A 77 -6.72 3.24 -8.85
C ALA A 77 -7.17 3.92 -10.16
N ARG A 78 -8.06 3.27 -10.93
CA ARG A 78 -8.60 3.84 -12.18
C ARG A 78 -9.42 5.11 -11.95
N ARG A 79 -10.25 5.14 -10.90
CA ARG A 79 -11.01 6.33 -10.53
C ARG A 79 -10.09 7.49 -10.13
N THR A 80 -8.95 7.19 -9.51
CA THR A 80 -7.93 8.20 -9.18
C THR A 80 -7.22 8.69 -10.46
N GLN A 81 -6.86 7.79 -11.36
CA GLN A 81 -6.30 8.16 -12.67
C GLN A 81 -7.22 9.09 -13.47
N MET A 82 -8.53 8.83 -13.45
CA MET A 82 -9.52 9.64 -14.16
C MET A 82 -9.87 10.95 -13.43
N GLY A 83 -9.46 11.12 -12.17
CA GLY A 83 -9.74 12.30 -11.36
C GLY A 83 -11.09 12.30 -10.65
N SER A 84 -11.84 11.19 -10.70
CA SER A 84 -13.08 11.03 -9.92
C SER A 84 -12.84 10.68 -8.44
N LYS A 85 -11.60 10.32 -8.09
CA LYS A 85 -11.03 10.28 -6.75
C LYS A 85 -9.74 11.08 -6.74
N GLN A 86 -9.41 11.71 -5.64
CA GLN A 86 -8.23 12.56 -5.50
C GLN A 86 -7.00 11.77 -5.09
N GLY A 87 -7.19 10.64 -4.39
CA GLY A 87 -6.11 9.78 -3.95
C GLY A 87 -6.47 8.29 -3.97
N PHE A 88 -5.45 7.48 -4.13
CA PHE A 88 -5.46 6.02 -4.00
C PHE A 88 -4.34 5.60 -3.07
N ALA A 89 -4.65 4.70 -2.16
CA ALA A 89 -3.67 3.97 -1.37
C ALA A 89 -3.94 2.47 -1.55
N GLY A 90 -2.95 1.71 -1.99
CA GLY A 90 -3.13 0.30 -2.28
C GLY A 90 -1.81 -0.42 -2.49
N SER A 91 -1.85 -1.71 -2.82
CA SER A 91 -0.66 -2.46 -3.19
C SER A 91 -0.12 -1.98 -4.55
N VAL A 92 1.17 -2.17 -4.77
CA VAL A 92 1.79 -1.97 -6.08
C VAL A 92 1.15 -2.92 -7.10
N GLY A 93 0.83 -4.16 -6.70
CA GLY A 93 0.10 -5.11 -7.54
C GLY A 93 -1.28 -4.60 -7.98
N GLY A 94 -2.05 -3.98 -7.07
CA GLY A 94 -3.33 -3.35 -7.43
C GLY A 94 -3.19 -2.18 -8.39
N LEU A 95 -2.14 -1.37 -8.22
CA LEU A 95 -1.82 -0.27 -9.12
C LEU A 95 -1.31 -0.75 -10.49
N SER A 96 -0.71 -1.93 -10.54
CA SER A 96 -0.08 -2.50 -11.75
C SER A 96 -1.06 -2.75 -12.90
N SER A 97 -2.36 -2.76 -12.63
CA SER A 97 -3.40 -2.79 -13.66
C SER A 97 -3.43 -1.52 -14.53
N ILE A 98 -2.84 -0.42 -14.05
CA ILE A 98 -2.75 0.88 -14.73
C ILE A 98 -1.30 1.20 -15.09
N VAL A 99 -0.38 1.01 -14.14
CA VAL A 99 1.06 1.24 -14.31
C VAL A 99 1.72 -0.14 -14.40
N ARG A 100 1.65 -0.77 -15.58
CA ARG A 100 2.04 -2.18 -15.76
C ARG A 100 3.49 -2.47 -15.35
N GLU A 101 4.37 -1.51 -15.56
CA GLU A 101 5.81 -1.64 -15.32
C GLU A 101 6.16 -1.89 -13.85
N VAL A 102 5.33 -1.42 -12.90
CA VAL A 102 5.59 -1.62 -11.46
C VAL A 102 5.39 -3.07 -11.01
N ASN A 103 4.81 -3.96 -11.87
CA ASN A 103 4.76 -5.39 -11.60
C ASN A 103 6.13 -6.00 -11.22
N VAL A 104 7.23 -5.46 -11.76
CA VAL A 104 8.58 -5.95 -11.45
C VAL A 104 8.96 -5.79 -9.98
N LEU A 105 8.31 -4.88 -9.25
CA LEU A 105 8.58 -4.64 -7.82
C LEU A 105 7.95 -5.71 -6.91
N GLU A 106 6.96 -6.47 -7.41
CA GLU A 106 6.34 -7.59 -6.71
C GLU A 106 6.66 -8.95 -7.36
N ALA A 107 7.59 -8.99 -8.31
CA ALA A 107 8.04 -10.25 -8.88
C ALA A 107 8.76 -11.10 -7.81
N PRO A 108 8.62 -12.44 -7.86
CA PRO A 108 9.15 -13.30 -6.81
C PRO A 108 10.65 -13.14 -6.64
N TYR A 109 11.09 -13.12 -5.37
CA TYR A 109 12.49 -13.04 -4.95
C TYR A 109 13.31 -11.90 -5.56
N VAL A 110 12.67 -10.82 -5.98
CA VAL A 110 13.36 -9.55 -6.31
C VAL A 110 13.97 -8.95 -5.04
N PHE A 111 13.32 -9.15 -3.91
CA PHE A 111 13.81 -8.81 -2.58
C PHE A 111 13.78 -10.04 -1.68
N ASP A 112 14.91 -10.36 -1.05
CA ASP A 112 15.01 -11.45 -0.07
C ASP A 112 14.76 -10.97 1.37
N THR A 113 14.95 -9.67 1.62
CA THR A 113 14.80 -9.08 2.95
C THR A 113 14.10 -7.71 2.89
N VAL A 114 13.51 -7.29 4.01
CA VAL A 114 12.91 -5.95 4.12
C VAL A 114 13.95 -4.83 3.93
N GLN A 115 15.20 -5.07 4.33
CA GLN A 115 16.29 -4.13 4.15
C GLN A 115 16.66 -3.95 2.66
N GLN A 116 16.64 -5.05 1.89
CA GLN A 116 16.80 -4.97 0.44
C GLN A 116 15.66 -4.19 -0.21
N ALA A 117 14.41 -4.45 0.21
CA ALA A 117 13.26 -3.71 -0.29
C ALA A 117 13.37 -2.22 0.02
N ASP A 118 13.71 -1.85 1.26
CA ASP A 118 13.93 -0.45 1.65
C ASP A 118 15.01 0.21 0.80
N LYS A 119 16.19 -0.43 0.71
CA LYS A 119 17.32 0.07 -0.06
C LYS A 119 16.97 0.36 -1.52
N ALA A 120 16.22 -0.55 -2.15
CA ALA A 120 15.88 -0.40 -3.56
C ALA A 120 14.72 0.57 -3.79
N LEU A 121 13.66 0.53 -2.97
CA LEU A 121 12.50 1.40 -3.14
C LEU A 121 12.83 2.86 -2.83
N ASP A 122 13.77 3.11 -1.92
CA ASP A 122 14.22 4.44 -1.52
C ASP A 122 15.40 4.95 -2.39
N ASP A 123 15.96 4.10 -3.26
CA ASP A 123 17.01 4.51 -4.20
C ASP A 123 16.51 5.64 -5.13
N PRO A 124 17.24 6.77 -5.25
CA PRO A 124 16.79 7.91 -6.04
C PRO A 124 16.50 7.60 -7.51
N ASP A 125 17.24 6.68 -8.12
CA ASP A 125 17.05 6.30 -9.53
C ASP A 125 15.81 5.44 -9.71
N VAL A 126 15.53 4.51 -8.78
CA VAL A 126 14.31 3.71 -8.76
C VAL A 126 13.11 4.61 -8.55
N LEU A 127 13.15 5.48 -7.52
CA LEU A 127 12.05 6.39 -7.21
C LEU A 127 11.78 7.38 -8.35
N LYS A 128 12.83 7.91 -9.01
CA LYS A 128 12.70 8.76 -10.20
C LYS A 128 11.96 8.05 -11.33
N GLN A 129 12.28 6.78 -11.59
CA GLN A 129 11.60 5.98 -12.63
C GLN A 129 10.14 5.72 -12.26
N VAL A 130 9.86 5.31 -11.01
CA VAL A 130 8.49 5.09 -10.53
C VAL A 130 7.66 6.36 -10.68
N ARG A 131 8.18 7.52 -10.26
CA ARG A 131 7.50 8.82 -10.44
C ARG A 131 7.23 9.14 -11.91
N ALA A 132 8.17 8.85 -12.80
CA ALA A 132 8.00 9.08 -14.25
C ALA A 132 6.92 8.16 -14.85
N LEU A 133 6.87 6.88 -14.44
CA LEU A 133 5.85 5.93 -14.87
C LEU A 133 4.46 6.34 -14.37
N LEU A 134 4.34 6.74 -13.12
CA LEU A 134 3.11 7.28 -12.54
C LEU A 134 2.63 8.52 -13.30
N GLY A 135 3.55 9.46 -13.59
CA GLY A 135 3.24 10.69 -14.33
C GLY A 135 2.65 10.43 -15.71
N LYS A 136 3.17 9.42 -16.45
CA LYS A 136 2.60 8.98 -17.74
C LYS A 136 1.16 8.50 -17.59
N GLN A 137 0.81 7.96 -16.45
CA GLN A 137 -0.53 7.48 -16.11
C GLN A 137 -1.37 8.51 -15.35
N LYS A 138 -0.97 9.80 -15.38
CA LYS A 138 -1.68 10.91 -14.72
C LYS A 138 -1.83 10.72 -13.20
N LEU A 139 -0.81 10.14 -12.56
CA LEU A 139 -0.71 9.94 -11.13
C LEU A 139 0.53 10.65 -10.57
N VAL A 140 0.46 11.10 -9.33
CA VAL A 140 1.55 11.74 -8.59
C VAL A 140 1.89 10.87 -7.37
N PHE A 141 3.15 10.52 -7.21
CA PHE A 141 3.64 9.74 -6.07
C PHE A 141 3.58 10.58 -4.78
N ALA A 142 3.07 9.99 -3.71
CA ALA A 142 3.09 10.57 -2.37
C ALA A 142 4.14 9.90 -1.47
N LEU A 143 3.91 8.63 -1.11
CA LEU A 143 4.79 7.87 -0.22
C LEU A 143 4.64 6.36 -0.45
N TRP A 144 5.60 5.58 0.07
CA TRP A 144 5.48 4.14 0.17
C TRP A 144 4.76 3.73 1.46
N GLY A 145 3.89 2.71 1.34
CA GLY A 145 3.42 1.89 2.44
C GLY A 145 4.07 0.51 2.42
N GLU A 146 3.63 -0.36 3.33
CA GLU A 146 4.08 -1.75 3.37
C GLU A 146 2.94 -2.69 3.73
N ASN A 147 2.87 -3.83 3.02
CA ASN A 147 2.10 -4.99 3.45
C ASN A 147 3.01 -6.10 4.03
N GLY A 148 4.29 -6.13 3.63
CA GLY A 148 5.26 -7.15 4.02
C GLY A 148 5.43 -8.24 2.98
N PHE A 149 5.99 -9.38 3.39
CA PHE A 149 6.21 -10.53 2.52
C PHE A 149 4.96 -11.40 2.41
N ARG A 150 4.66 -11.81 1.18
CA ARG A 150 3.60 -12.75 0.84
C ARG A 150 4.08 -14.18 1.03
N SER A 151 3.19 -15.04 1.50
CA SER A 151 3.40 -16.45 1.75
C SER A 151 2.19 -17.26 1.31
N TYR A 152 2.32 -18.58 1.16
CA TYR A 152 1.27 -19.44 0.63
C TYR A 152 0.39 -20.01 1.75
N PHE A 153 -0.90 -19.69 1.72
CA PHE A 153 -1.96 -20.26 2.53
C PHE A 153 -2.70 -21.31 1.70
N SER A 154 -2.88 -22.51 2.22
CA SER A 154 -3.47 -23.63 1.44
C SER A 154 -4.19 -24.63 2.32
N ARG A 155 -5.12 -25.39 1.69
CA ARG A 155 -5.83 -26.50 2.34
C ARG A 155 -4.92 -27.67 2.66
N ARG A 156 -3.81 -27.85 1.94
CA ARG A 156 -2.87 -28.94 2.14
C ARG A 156 -1.46 -28.43 2.42
N PRO A 157 -0.62 -29.21 3.13
CA PRO A 157 0.74 -28.84 3.40
C PRO A 157 1.55 -28.65 2.10
N ILE A 158 2.42 -27.64 2.09
CA ILE A 158 3.37 -27.35 1.01
C ILE A 158 4.76 -27.46 1.59
N ARG A 159 5.65 -28.19 0.90
CA ARG A 159 7.06 -28.39 1.22
C ARG A 159 7.97 -28.22 0.00
N THR A 160 7.42 -28.48 -1.17
CA THR A 160 8.14 -28.44 -2.44
C THR A 160 7.27 -27.77 -3.52
N PRO A 161 7.87 -27.26 -4.62
CA PRO A 161 7.08 -26.78 -5.75
C PRO A 161 6.14 -27.82 -6.36
N ASP A 162 6.49 -29.12 -6.23
CA ASP A 162 5.63 -30.18 -6.75
C ASP A 162 4.29 -30.29 -6.00
N ASP A 163 4.25 -29.92 -4.72
CA ASP A 163 3.04 -29.87 -3.93
C ASP A 163 2.06 -28.79 -4.41
N MET A 164 2.57 -27.81 -5.17
CA MET A 164 1.76 -26.73 -5.76
C MET A 164 0.98 -27.16 -7.01
N LYS A 165 1.39 -28.28 -7.64
CA LYS A 165 0.79 -28.74 -8.89
C LYS A 165 -0.71 -29.02 -8.73
N GLY A 166 -1.50 -28.42 -9.63
CA GLY A 166 -2.93 -28.57 -9.67
C GLY A 166 -3.73 -27.84 -8.58
N ILE A 167 -3.06 -27.15 -7.65
CA ILE A 167 -3.75 -26.29 -6.69
C ILE A 167 -4.26 -25.04 -7.41
N ARG A 168 -5.54 -24.73 -7.21
CA ARG A 168 -6.13 -23.47 -7.66
C ARG A 168 -5.87 -22.41 -6.61
N TYR A 169 -5.00 -21.47 -6.94
CA TYR A 169 -4.68 -20.35 -6.06
C TYR A 169 -5.42 -19.09 -6.44
N ARG A 170 -6.03 -18.45 -5.44
CA ARG A 170 -6.48 -17.07 -5.62
C ARG A 170 -5.27 -16.20 -5.96
N SER A 171 -5.34 -15.54 -7.10
CA SER A 171 -4.34 -14.56 -7.53
C SER A 171 -4.94 -13.15 -7.53
N GLN A 172 -4.11 -12.17 -7.23
CA GLN A 172 -4.39 -10.78 -7.55
C GLN A 172 -4.23 -10.56 -9.06
N GLU A 173 -4.95 -9.58 -9.63
CA GLU A 173 -4.80 -9.23 -11.05
C GLU A 173 -3.48 -8.47 -11.28
N ALA A 174 -2.37 -9.17 -11.09
CA ALA A 174 -1.02 -8.67 -11.31
C ALA A 174 -0.22 -9.70 -12.09
N ILE A 175 0.48 -9.26 -13.13
CA ILE A 175 1.26 -10.15 -14.01
C ILE A 175 2.30 -10.94 -13.20
N ALA A 176 2.97 -10.28 -12.26
CA ALA A 176 3.98 -10.90 -11.40
C ALA A 176 3.44 -12.09 -10.61
N HIS A 177 2.24 -11.98 -10.04
CA HIS A 177 1.63 -13.05 -9.25
C HIS A 177 1.15 -14.20 -10.13
N VAL A 178 0.54 -13.91 -11.28
CA VAL A 178 0.09 -14.93 -12.22
C VAL A 178 1.26 -15.74 -12.75
N GLU A 179 2.36 -15.08 -13.15
CA GLU A 179 3.55 -15.75 -13.67
C GLU A 179 4.30 -16.54 -12.57
N ALA A 180 4.33 -16.05 -11.33
CA ALA A 180 4.85 -16.78 -10.18
C ALA A 180 4.14 -18.13 -9.98
N TYR A 181 2.80 -18.12 -9.91
CA TYR A 181 2.03 -19.37 -9.76
C TYR A 181 2.26 -20.35 -10.91
N LYS A 182 2.29 -19.86 -12.15
CA LYS A 182 2.57 -20.72 -13.31
C LYS A 182 3.94 -21.36 -13.24
N ALA A 183 4.95 -20.62 -12.79
CA ALA A 183 6.33 -21.11 -12.68
C ALA A 183 6.47 -22.28 -11.70
N ILE A 184 5.69 -22.33 -10.64
CA ILE A 184 5.66 -23.40 -9.64
C ILE A 184 4.60 -24.48 -9.93
N GLY A 185 3.88 -24.37 -11.06
CA GLY A 185 2.90 -25.38 -11.48
C GLY A 185 1.50 -25.26 -10.85
N ALA A 186 1.23 -24.18 -10.12
CA ALA A 186 -0.11 -23.89 -9.60
C ALA A 186 -1.01 -23.26 -10.67
N SER A 187 -2.32 -23.27 -10.42
CA SER A 187 -3.36 -22.72 -11.29
C SER A 187 -3.89 -21.40 -10.73
N PRO A 188 -3.42 -20.23 -11.22
CA PRO A 188 -3.90 -18.94 -10.72
C PRO A 188 -5.32 -18.67 -11.17
N VAL A 189 -6.20 -18.29 -10.23
CA VAL A 189 -7.55 -17.80 -10.46
C VAL A 189 -7.65 -16.37 -9.98
N THR A 190 -7.84 -15.43 -10.90
CA THR A 190 -7.93 -14.00 -10.55
C THR A 190 -9.25 -13.67 -9.87
N ILE A 191 -9.20 -13.28 -8.60
CA ILE A 191 -10.37 -12.97 -7.77
C ILE A 191 -10.13 -11.70 -6.97
N ASP A 192 -11.09 -10.78 -6.99
CA ASP A 192 -11.07 -9.54 -6.21
C ASP A 192 -11.08 -9.81 -4.70
N VAL A 193 -10.55 -8.83 -3.95
CA VAL A 193 -10.49 -8.87 -2.48
C VAL A 193 -11.84 -9.24 -1.85
N ALA A 194 -12.93 -8.60 -2.30
CA ALA A 194 -14.27 -8.82 -1.74
C ALA A 194 -14.82 -10.25 -1.94
N ASN A 195 -14.40 -10.92 -3.01
CA ASN A 195 -14.91 -12.24 -3.38
C ASN A 195 -14.02 -13.39 -2.89
N THR A 196 -12.84 -13.08 -2.35
CA THR A 196 -11.85 -14.10 -1.98
C THR A 196 -12.35 -15.01 -0.86
N MET A 197 -12.96 -14.45 0.19
CA MET A 197 -13.46 -15.23 1.31
C MET A 197 -14.49 -16.28 0.85
N THR A 198 -15.51 -15.85 0.10
CA THR A 198 -16.53 -16.75 -0.44
C THR A 198 -15.93 -17.80 -1.37
N SER A 199 -14.94 -17.41 -2.20
CA SER A 199 -14.28 -18.34 -3.12
C SER A 199 -13.46 -19.42 -2.41
N LEU A 200 -12.89 -19.11 -1.25
CA LEU A 200 -12.22 -20.08 -0.38
C LEU A 200 -13.26 -21.04 0.25
N GLN A 201 -14.31 -20.49 0.85
CA GLN A 201 -15.36 -21.27 1.53
C GLN A 201 -16.12 -22.21 0.60
N THR A 202 -16.34 -21.81 -0.65
CA THR A 202 -17.04 -22.61 -1.66
C THR A 202 -16.11 -23.51 -2.48
N GLY A 203 -14.81 -23.54 -2.19
CA GLY A 203 -13.85 -24.37 -2.89
C GLY A 203 -13.62 -23.97 -4.35
N VAL A 204 -13.91 -22.73 -4.74
CA VAL A 204 -13.53 -22.20 -6.07
C VAL A 204 -12.00 -22.15 -6.19
N VAL A 205 -11.33 -21.83 -5.07
CA VAL A 205 -9.89 -21.90 -4.93
C VAL A 205 -9.49 -22.68 -3.68
N ASP A 206 -8.33 -23.31 -3.74
CA ASP A 206 -7.81 -24.20 -2.70
C ASP A 206 -6.82 -23.48 -1.77
N GLY A 207 -6.49 -22.23 -2.08
CA GLY A 207 -5.57 -21.41 -1.30
C GLY A 207 -5.43 -20.02 -1.89
N PHE A 208 -4.60 -19.23 -1.21
CA PHE A 208 -4.24 -17.86 -1.61
C PHE A 208 -2.82 -17.55 -1.16
N ASP A 209 -2.18 -16.60 -1.80
CA ASP A 209 -0.99 -15.98 -1.25
C ASP A 209 -1.34 -14.58 -0.76
N ASN A 210 -0.84 -14.23 0.39
CA ASN A 210 -0.84 -12.86 0.90
C ASN A 210 0.11 -12.74 2.10
N THR A 211 0.20 -11.52 2.64
CA THR A 211 0.90 -11.28 3.89
C THR A 211 0.05 -11.77 5.07
N PRO A 212 0.64 -12.23 6.16
CA PRO A 212 -0.09 -12.55 7.39
C PRO A 212 -0.97 -11.38 7.87
N LEU A 213 -0.48 -10.15 7.72
CA LEU A 213 -1.23 -8.93 8.06
C LEU A 213 -2.55 -8.84 7.28
N PHE A 214 -2.49 -8.97 5.96
CA PHE A 214 -3.68 -8.81 5.12
C PHE A 214 -4.65 -9.99 5.31
N ALA A 215 -4.14 -11.22 5.41
CA ALA A 215 -4.95 -12.41 5.67
C ALA A 215 -5.77 -12.28 6.97
N MET A 216 -5.15 -11.73 8.03
CA MET A 216 -5.82 -11.48 9.31
C MET A 216 -6.81 -10.30 9.22
N ALA A 217 -6.39 -9.18 8.64
CA ALA A 217 -7.20 -7.96 8.57
C ALA A 217 -8.47 -8.11 7.71
N THR A 218 -8.42 -8.97 6.69
CA THR A 218 -9.56 -9.28 5.81
C THR A 218 -10.32 -10.54 6.20
N THR A 219 -9.93 -11.19 7.31
CA THR A 219 -10.48 -12.47 7.78
C THR A 219 -10.32 -13.65 6.83
N TRP A 220 -9.52 -13.55 5.77
CA TRP A 220 -9.32 -14.66 4.81
C TRP A 220 -8.77 -15.93 5.45
N TYR A 221 -8.08 -15.80 6.58
CA TYR A 221 -7.61 -16.95 7.36
C TYR A 221 -8.76 -17.89 7.81
N GLN A 222 -10.01 -17.43 7.82
CA GLN A 222 -11.18 -18.24 8.15
C GLN A 222 -11.83 -18.90 6.90
N GLY A 223 -11.32 -18.62 5.73
CA GLY A 223 -11.86 -19.15 4.48
C GLY A 223 -11.48 -20.61 4.19
N LEU A 224 -10.53 -21.16 4.95
CA LEU A 224 -10.15 -22.58 4.90
C LEU A 224 -10.76 -23.31 6.12
N ASP A 225 -11.10 -24.58 5.94
CA ASP A 225 -11.65 -25.40 7.03
C ASP A 225 -10.59 -25.63 8.12
N ASP A 226 -11.02 -25.81 9.38
CA ASP A 226 -10.12 -25.78 10.54
C ASP A 226 -9.02 -26.86 10.49
N ASP A 227 -9.29 -28.00 9.88
CA ASP A 227 -8.37 -29.12 9.69
C ASP A 227 -7.53 -29.02 8.38
N GLU A 228 -7.75 -27.97 7.59
CA GLU A 228 -7.08 -27.73 6.30
C GLU A 228 -6.28 -26.39 6.26
N ARG A 229 -5.87 -25.87 7.43
CA ARG A 229 -5.19 -24.58 7.54
C ARG A 229 -3.68 -24.73 7.54
N ASN A 230 -3.06 -24.53 6.40
CA ASN A 230 -1.60 -24.57 6.25
C ASN A 230 -1.06 -23.24 5.78
N LEU A 231 0.07 -22.84 6.36
CA LEU A 231 0.83 -21.65 5.95
C LEU A 231 2.29 -22.05 5.70
N PHE A 232 2.73 -21.95 4.46
CA PHE A 232 4.13 -22.08 4.09
C PHE A 232 4.75 -20.67 4.00
N LEU A 233 5.69 -20.34 4.89
CA LEU A 233 6.36 -19.04 4.97
C LEU A 233 7.40 -18.87 3.85
N SER A 234 6.94 -18.93 2.61
CA SER A 234 7.79 -18.80 1.43
C SER A 234 8.44 -17.44 1.30
N LYS A 235 7.83 -16.39 1.83
CA LYS A 235 8.29 -14.98 1.69
C LYS A 235 8.70 -14.65 0.25
N HIS A 236 7.98 -15.25 -0.72
CA HIS A 236 8.36 -15.26 -2.13
C HIS A 236 8.23 -13.89 -2.82
N SER A 237 7.38 -13.02 -2.33
CA SER A 237 7.18 -11.69 -2.91
C SER A 237 7.04 -10.65 -1.81
N TYR A 238 7.86 -9.61 -1.83
CA TYR A 238 7.64 -8.42 -1.01
C TYR A 238 6.55 -7.55 -1.65
N GLN A 239 5.57 -7.14 -0.87
CA GLN A 239 4.47 -6.32 -1.35
C GLN A 239 4.56 -4.89 -0.81
N PRO A 240 5.12 -3.94 -1.60
CA PRO A 240 5.06 -2.54 -1.24
C PRO A 240 3.63 -2.02 -1.28
N GLY A 241 3.30 -1.16 -0.34
CA GLY A 241 2.18 -0.26 -0.47
C GLY A 241 2.59 1.02 -1.19
N ILE A 242 1.64 1.67 -1.86
CA ILE A 242 1.88 2.94 -2.54
C ILE A 242 0.70 3.88 -2.34
N VAL A 243 1.01 5.14 -2.08
CA VAL A 243 0.02 6.23 -2.06
C VAL A 243 0.28 7.15 -3.23
N VAL A 244 -0.76 7.41 -4.01
CA VAL A 244 -0.69 8.29 -5.18
C VAL A 244 -1.87 9.26 -5.20
N TYR A 245 -1.64 10.45 -5.77
CA TYR A 245 -2.68 11.44 -6.04
C TYR A 245 -3.07 11.44 -7.51
N SER A 246 -4.30 11.83 -7.81
CA SER A 246 -4.75 12.16 -9.16
C SER A 246 -4.00 13.39 -9.67
N LYS A 247 -3.27 13.26 -10.77
CA LYS A 247 -2.60 14.43 -11.38
C LYS A 247 -3.62 15.49 -11.85
N LYS A 248 -4.79 15.04 -12.33
CA LYS A 248 -5.86 15.95 -12.74
C LYS A 248 -6.33 16.86 -11.61
N TRP A 249 -6.48 16.31 -10.40
CA TRP A 249 -6.81 17.09 -9.21
C TRP A 249 -5.61 17.88 -8.71
N PHE A 250 -4.44 17.26 -8.62
CA PHE A 250 -3.22 17.88 -8.13
C PHE A 250 -2.85 19.16 -8.89
N ASP A 251 -3.00 19.16 -10.22
CA ASP A 251 -2.70 20.31 -11.06
C ASP A 251 -3.69 21.50 -10.86
N THR A 252 -4.82 21.28 -10.20
CA THR A 252 -5.77 22.37 -9.85
C THR A 252 -5.42 23.08 -8.54
N LEU A 253 -4.47 22.54 -7.79
CA LEU A 253 -4.11 23.07 -6.48
C LEU A 253 -3.10 24.23 -6.59
N PRO A 254 -3.14 25.21 -5.69
CA PRO A 254 -2.09 26.22 -5.56
C PRO A 254 -0.72 25.61 -5.32
N ALA A 255 0.33 26.30 -5.74
CA ALA A 255 1.70 25.81 -5.70
C ALA A 255 2.21 25.46 -4.28
N ASP A 256 1.77 26.20 -3.26
CA ASP A 256 2.09 25.94 -1.86
C ASP A 256 1.44 24.63 -1.37
N ILE A 257 0.19 24.35 -1.73
CA ILE A 257 -0.46 23.07 -1.42
C ILE A 257 0.21 21.91 -2.17
N GLN A 258 0.53 22.11 -3.47
CA GLN A 258 1.28 21.10 -4.23
C GLN A 258 2.62 20.78 -3.55
N LYS A 259 3.32 21.79 -3.03
CA LYS A 259 4.58 21.62 -2.31
C LYS A 259 4.41 20.76 -1.05
N VAL A 260 3.36 20.97 -0.26
CA VAL A 260 3.04 20.14 0.91
C VAL A 260 2.84 18.68 0.49
N LEU A 261 2.03 18.43 -0.54
CA LEU A 261 1.71 17.07 -1.00
C LEU A 261 2.92 16.33 -1.62
N LEU A 262 3.91 17.04 -2.17
CA LEU A 262 5.14 16.46 -2.71
C LEU A 262 6.22 16.22 -1.65
N ASN A 263 6.17 16.95 -0.54
CA ASN A 263 7.17 16.90 0.53
C ASN A 263 6.63 16.18 1.77
N VAL A 264 5.85 15.12 1.56
CA VAL A 264 5.41 14.26 2.68
C VAL A 264 6.65 13.77 3.42
N PRO A 265 6.72 13.94 4.76
CA PRO A 265 7.89 13.55 5.54
C PRO A 265 8.23 12.07 5.37
N TYR A 266 9.51 11.76 5.18
CA TYR A 266 9.98 10.39 4.98
C TYR A 266 9.74 9.50 6.22
N ASP A 267 9.69 10.09 7.40
CA ASP A 267 9.36 9.38 8.64
C ASP A 267 7.96 8.75 8.64
N LEU A 268 6.99 9.25 7.82
CA LEU A 268 5.73 8.57 7.62
C LEU A 268 5.91 7.20 6.94
N THR A 269 6.83 7.11 5.96
CA THR A 269 7.17 5.86 5.29
C THR A 269 7.84 4.88 6.26
N THR A 270 8.89 5.33 6.95
CA THR A 270 9.65 4.48 7.89
C THR A 270 8.79 4.02 9.05
N TRP A 271 7.99 4.90 9.63
CA TRP A 271 7.05 4.56 10.68
C TRP A 271 6.05 3.49 10.23
N GLY A 272 5.44 3.65 9.02
CA GLY A 272 4.49 2.68 8.48
C GLY A 272 5.10 1.29 8.32
N ARG A 273 6.31 1.21 7.74
CA ARG A 273 7.10 -0.03 7.61
C ARG A 273 7.34 -0.70 8.98
N GLU A 274 7.79 0.08 9.96
CA GLU A 274 8.05 -0.43 11.30
C GLU A 274 6.79 -1.02 11.96
N GLN A 275 5.64 -0.36 11.83
CA GLN A 275 4.40 -0.86 12.45
C GLN A 275 4.00 -2.21 11.86
N VAL A 276 4.12 -2.40 10.54
CA VAL A 276 3.83 -3.67 9.88
C VAL A 276 4.78 -4.76 10.37
N ARG A 277 6.09 -4.48 10.38
CA ARG A 277 7.14 -5.44 10.77
C ARG A 277 7.04 -5.87 12.23
N LYS A 278 6.72 -4.93 13.13
CA LYS A 278 6.50 -5.23 14.56
C LYS A 278 5.30 -6.15 14.80
N MET A 279 4.31 -6.15 13.90
CA MET A 279 3.13 -6.99 14.04
C MET A 279 3.33 -8.43 13.56
N GLU A 280 4.25 -8.70 12.64
CA GLU A 280 4.40 -10.03 12.01
C GLU A 280 4.47 -11.18 13.03
N PRO A 281 5.31 -11.14 14.09
CA PRO A 281 5.37 -12.23 15.07
C PRO A 281 4.05 -12.48 15.82
N VAL A 282 3.31 -11.40 16.10
CA VAL A 282 2.00 -11.49 16.77
C VAL A 282 0.96 -12.11 15.84
N LEU A 283 0.98 -11.72 14.56
CA LEU A 283 0.07 -12.25 13.54
C LEU A 283 0.29 -13.75 13.33
N LEU A 284 1.55 -14.20 13.23
CA LEU A 284 1.87 -15.63 13.12
C LEU A 284 1.40 -16.42 14.35
N LYS A 285 1.64 -15.89 15.55
CA LYS A 285 1.13 -16.51 16.78
C LYS A 285 -0.40 -16.62 16.80
N ASN A 286 -1.10 -15.62 16.29
CA ASN A 286 -2.56 -15.64 16.21
C ASN A 286 -3.03 -16.66 15.15
N LEU A 287 -2.37 -16.77 13.99
CA LEU A 287 -2.70 -17.80 12.99
C LEU A 287 -2.57 -19.20 13.58
N VAL A 288 -1.54 -19.50 14.38
CA VAL A 288 -1.42 -20.78 15.11
C VAL A 288 -2.63 -21.01 16.03
N ARG A 289 -3.07 -19.98 16.77
CA ARG A 289 -4.27 -20.06 17.64
C ARG A 289 -5.56 -20.33 16.84
N TYR A 290 -5.59 -19.92 15.58
CA TYR A 290 -6.69 -20.19 14.64
C TYR A 290 -6.52 -21.50 13.86
N GLY A 291 -5.66 -22.40 14.33
CA GLY A 291 -5.49 -23.74 13.78
C GLY A 291 -4.55 -23.85 12.59
N TYR A 292 -3.79 -22.80 12.25
CA TYR A 292 -2.81 -22.89 11.16
C TYR A 292 -1.59 -23.73 11.55
N GLU A 293 -1.27 -24.73 10.75
CA GLU A 293 0.06 -25.35 10.74
C GLU A 293 1.01 -24.46 9.93
N ILE A 294 1.96 -23.85 10.64
CA ILE A 294 2.95 -22.95 10.02
C ILE A 294 4.23 -23.73 9.73
N HIS A 295 4.61 -23.80 8.47
CA HIS A 295 5.90 -24.29 8.06
C HIS A 295 6.84 -23.13 7.70
N ASP A 296 7.90 -22.98 8.49
CA ASP A 296 9.02 -22.09 8.17
C ASP A 296 10.09 -22.90 7.42
N PRO A 297 10.25 -22.67 6.10
CA PRO A 297 11.08 -23.53 5.28
C PRO A 297 12.57 -23.38 5.60
N SER A 298 13.27 -24.50 5.57
CA SER A 298 14.74 -24.50 5.54
C SER A 298 15.26 -23.77 4.27
N PRO A 299 16.50 -23.27 4.30
CA PRO A 299 17.10 -22.65 3.11
C PRO A 299 17.09 -23.57 1.87
N ALA A 300 17.25 -24.89 2.08
CA ALA A 300 17.22 -25.88 0.99
C ALA A 300 15.82 -26.07 0.40
N GLU A 301 14.77 -26.03 1.20
CA GLU A 301 13.39 -26.06 0.71
C GLU A 301 13.06 -24.80 -0.06
N LEU A 302 13.41 -23.62 0.50
CA LEU A 302 13.18 -22.33 -0.14
C LEU A 302 13.93 -22.22 -1.48
N GLN A 303 15.15 -22.77 -1.57
CA GLN A 303 15.95 -22.76 -2.80
C GLN A 303 15.23 -23.45 -3.96
N LYS A 304 14.46 -24.52 -3.71
CA LYS A 304 13.69 -25.21 -4.75
C LYS A 304 12.63 -24.29 -5.38
N PHE A 305 11.98 -23.43 -4.59
CA PHE A 305 11.04 -22.43 -5.10
C PHE A 305 11.77 -21.34 -5.86
N LYS A 306 12.87 -20.81 -5.31
CA LYS A 306 13.71 -19.81 -5.98
C LYS A 306 14.18 -20.29 -7.35
N ASP A 307 14.60 -21.56 -7.46
CA ASP A 307 15.06 -22.15 -8.72
C ASP A 307 13.93 -22.20 -9.77
N LYS A 308 12.71 -22.53 -9.36
CA LYS A 308 11.54 -22.56 -10.26
C LYS A 308 11.12 -21.15 -10.71
N GLU A 309 11.23 -20.17 -9.85
CA GLU A 309 10.76 -18.80 -10.10
C GLU A 309 11.89 -17.87 -10.61
N LYS A 310 13.13 -18.37 -10.72
CA LYS A 310 14.32 -17.59 -11.10
C LYS A 310 14.16 -16.73 -12.35
N GLY A 311 13.42 -17.21 -13.35
CA GLY A 311 13.17 -16.48 -14.60
C GLY A 311 11.97 -15.54 -14.58
N VAL A 312 11.16 -15.58 -13.52
CA VAL A 312 9.89 -14.82 -13.47
C VAL A 312 10.12 -13.30 -13.48
N PRO A 313 11.06 -12.72 -12.73
CA PRO A 313 11.29 -11.28 -12.77
C PRO A 313 11.61 -10.75 -14.19
N GLU A 314 12.44 -11.47 -14.95
CA GLU A 314 12.79 -11.14 -16.33
C GLU A 314 11.61 -11.32 -17.28
N ALA A 315 10.84 -12.39 -17.12
CA ALA A 315 9.65 -12.65 -17.92
C ALA A 315 8.60 -11.53 -17.71
N VAL A 316 8.37 -11.16 -16.46
CA VAL A 316 7.49 -10.04 -16.09
C VAL A 316 8.00 -8.73 -16.70
N ALA A 317 9.28 -8.41 -16.51
CA ALA A 317 9.90 -7.21 -17.05
C ALA A 317 9.79 -7.12 -18.60
N LYS A 318 9.99 -8.25 -19.30
CA LYS A 318 9.83 -8.35 -20.75
C LYS A 318 8.37 -8.13 -21.16
N GLN A 319 7.42 -8.73 -20.43
CA GLN A 319 5.99 -8.65 -20.73
C GLN A 319 5.43 -7.24 -20.55
N VAL A 320 5.97 -6.45 -19.60
CA VAL A 320 5.56 -5.06 -19.37
C VAL A 320 6.37 -4.06 -20.20
N GLY A 321 7.37 -4.53 -20.95
CA GLY A 321 8.10 -3.75 -21.97
C GLY A 321 9.37 -3.05 -21.48
N PRO A 322 10.02 -2.25 -22.34
CA PRO A 322 11.34 -1.68 -22.08
C PRO A 322 11.46 -0.88 -20.79
N ALA A 323 10.40 -0.16 -20.40
CA ALA A 323 10.41 0.62 -19.17
C ALA A 323 10.40 -0.27 -17.91
N GLY A 324 9.71 -1.43 -17.94
CA GLY A 324 9.77 -2.43 -16.88
C GLY A 324 11.16 -3.09 -16.79
N GLN A 325 11.76 -3.42 -17.92
CA GLN A 325 13.15 -3.94 -17.97
C GLN A 325 14.14 -2.93 -17.37
N LYS A 326 13.98 -1.66 -17.70
CA LYS A 326 14.80 -0.59 -17.12
C LYS A 326 14.59 -0.49 -15.60
N LEU A 327 13.34 -0.55 -15.13
CA LEU A 327 13.04 -0.48 -13.70
C LEU A 327 13.66 -1.68 -12.95
N LEU A 328 13.51 -2.91 -13.46
CA LEU A 328 14.13 -4.10 -12.85
C LEU A 328 15.66 -3.97 -12.80
N LYS A 329 16.29 -3.47 -13.88
CA LYS A 329 17.74 -3.22 -13.91
C LYS A 329 18.16 -2.22 -12.83
N SER A 330 17.40 -1.14 -12.63
CA SER A 330 17.71 -0.14 -11.60
C SER A 330 17.52 -0.69 -10.19
N VAL A 331 16.48 -1.49 -9.95
CA VAL A 331 16.29 -2.20 -8.68
C VAL A 331 17.51 -3.08 -8.36
N ARG A 332 17.97 -3.87 -9.32
CA ARG A 332 19.17 -4.73 -9.14
C ARG A 332 20.43 -3.91 -8.92
N ALA A 333 20.59 -2.79 -9.62
CA ALA A 333 21.73 -1.90 -9.40
C ALA A 333 21.71 -1.27 -7.99
N ALA A 334 20.54 -0.90 -7.50
CA ALA A 334 20.38 -0.40 -6.14
C ALA A 334 20.75 -1.47 -5.10
N LEU A 335 20.36 -2.74 -5.33
CA LEU A 335 20.71 -3.84 -4.43
C LEU A 335 22.21 -4.16 -4.40
N ALA A 336 22.92 -3.90 -5.50
CA ALA A 336 24.35 -4.16 -5.62
C ALA A 336 25.24 -3.08 -5.00
N LYS A 337 24.72 -1.87 -4.73
CA LYS A 337 25.41 -0.81 -3.98
C LYS A 337 25.64 -1.22 -2.53
#